data_804f02e7ba6b487738aa827a463c3907
#
_entry.id   804f02e7ba6b487738aa827a463c3907
#
_cell.length_a   1.000
_cell.length_b   1.000
_cell.length_c   1.000
_cell.angle_alpha   90.00
_cell.angle_beta   90.00
_cell.angle_gamma   90.00
#
_symmetry.space_group_name_H-M   'P 1'
#
loop_
_entity.id
_entity.type
_entity.pdbx_description
1 polymer ?
#
loop_
_entity_poly.entity_id
_entity_poly.type
_entity_poly.pdbx_seq_one_letter_code
_entity_poly.pdbx_strand_id
1 'polypeptide(L)'
;MRDDFRRILVQANRTNGAATLDTIAGALAALTEARAETAAQHLATLAFRFQGEDSFDLAARAYGLAAQASRARAAHYHLAAIRTGIVDRCRRQEFAGVEDLLEALRQAKAAVGDRGQDDPSLVQIAWDYELAGEAESAVRCYLLARIARDTLGGRPLTVDGDTLERKIRNLRSLQMTALAEAGRHAEAQALHERTRTTLGLGPVRIYDIMSARQAAATGEGAYRELVGPRRIAEPEIHFLEGPVALTSVCGTLDAPPQYVARFKDCLTFPRSNIVLQGSRLIYDLAAHPDSGIADIKDGKNTDQIMTAVYGAGRALVEEPAEIRSLDSGLMLFGLQSKNYGHWLLEFVPRMLWFNDPACPAGFPICIDDHMPATHRQIVELLDTRGREILPLPAQAVRFGELGVAPVPTFFPFDARPDVPVYDSVWPKDVLGAMRRAVLDRLAARGVDLRSTGRRIVLSRKGFTQRQLVNEAEIINALARYGFEVVYPEKLSFVEQIALYHSADVIVGSASSAMTNTIFCNDKARVVALIHENRSFNFRGYTSMIGSSGAQVLYIRGTTVPGEKTHPFHANYTVAPQQVLRGLERVGIGP
;
A
#
# COMPACT_ATOMS: atom_id res chain seq x y z
N MET A 1 26.52 -48.15 13.01
CA MET A 1 25.11 -47.67 12.93
C MET A 1 24.95 -46.16 13.26
N ARG A 2 25.54 -45.64 14.37
CA ARG A 2 25.42 -44.19 14.69
C ARG A 2 26.13 -43.29 13.66
N ASP A 3 27.32 -43.68 13.25
CA ASP A 3 28.11 -42.95 12.25
C ASP A 3 27.57 -43.14 10.83
N ASP A 4 26.97 -44.29 10.53
CA ASP A 4 26.37 -44.54 9.23
C ASP A 4 25.11 -43.72 9.00
N PHE A 5 24.21 -43.64 10.00
CA PHE A 5 22.97 -42.86 9.92
C PHE A 5 23.27 -41.38 9.78
N ARG A 6 24.21 -40.84 10.59
CA ARG A 6 24.64 -39.47 10.49
C ARG A 6 25.32 -39.17 9.15
N ARG A 7 26.14 -40.10 8.63
CA ARG A 7 26.81 -39.95 7.34
C ARG A 7 25.80 -39.93 6.19
N ILE A 8 24.80 -40.79 6.21
CA ILE A 8 23.70 -40.83 5.24
C ILE A 8 22.94 -39.52 5.24
N LEU A 9 22.59 -38.95 6.41
CA LEU A 9 21.86 -37.69 6.54
C LEU A 9 22.69 -36.49 6.06
N VAL A 10 23.99 -36.48 6.31
CA VAL A 10 24.88 -35.39 5.85
C VAL A 10 25.05 -35.41 4.34
N GLN A 11 25.06 -36.61 3.72
CA GLN A 11 25.20 -36.76 2.27
C GLN A 11 23.90 -36.63 1.49
N ALA A 12 22.73 -36.59 2.16
CA ALA A 12 21.44 -36.40 1.52
C ALA A 12 21.37 -34.97 0.91
N ASN A 13 20.93 -34.88 -0.32
CA ASN A 13 20.73 -33.65 -1.05
C ASN A 13 19.51 -33.79 -1.97
N ARG A 14 19.17 -32.73 -2.72
CA ARG A 14 18.04 -32.72 -3.65
C ARG A 14 18.03 -33.89 -4.63
N THR A 15 19.19 -34.36 -5.10
CA THR A 15 19.30 -35.40 -6.11
C THR A 15 19.06 -36.83 -5.56
N ASN A 16 19.53 -37.11 -4.33
CA ASN A 16 19.43 -38.42 -3.71
C ASN A 16 18.48 -38.47 -2.50
N GLY A 17 17.81 -37.36 -2.19
CA GLY A 17 17.00 -37.18 -0.97
C GLY A 17 15.87 -38.19 -0.86
N ALA A 18 15.15 -38.50 -1.95
CA ALA A 18 14.04 -39.45 -1.96
C ALA A 18 14.52 -40.84 -1.58
N ALA A 19 15.54 -41.39 -2.25
CA ALA A 19 16.09 -42.69 -1.96
C ALA A 19 16.71 -42.77 -0.54
N THR A 20 17.30 -41.70 -0.09
CA THR A 20 17.84 -41.59 1.27
C THR A 20 16.72 -41.66 2.32
N LEU A 21 15.61 -40.94 2.11
CA LEU A 21 14.46 -40.98 3.03
C LEU A 21 13.78 -42.35 3.03
N ASP A 22 13.70 -43.04 1.89
CA ASP A 22 13.19 -44.43 1.82
C ASP A 22 14.04 -45.40 2.62
N THR A 23 15.37 -45.28 2.51
CA THR A 23 16.31 -46.10 3.29
C THR A 23 16.15 -45.85 4.80
N ILE A 24 16.00 -44.57 5.21
CA ILE A 24 15.81 -44.19 6.59
C ILE A 24 14.46 -44.72 7.11
N ALA A 25 13.37 -44.59 6.35
CA ALA A 25 12.05 -45.07 6.71
C ALA A 25 12.06 -46.58 7.06
N GLY A 26 12.74 -47.40 6.24
CA GLY A 26 12.90 -48.82 6.51
C GLY A 26 13.71 -49.14 7.78
N ALA A 27 14.62 -48.26 8.16
CA ALA A 27 15.47 -48.48 9.33
C ALA A 27 14.85 -47.97 10.66
N LEU A 28 13.89 -47.04 10.61
CA LEU A 28 13.32 -46.40 11.82
C LEU A 28 12.65 -47.43 12.77
N ALA A 29 11.94 -48.41 12.23
CA ALA A 29 11.21 -49.42 13.01
C ALA A 29 12.13 -50.28 13.88
N ALA A 30 13.42 -50.39 13.55
CA ALA A 30 14.41 -51.17 14.28
C ALA A 30 15.18 -50.38 15.37
N LEU A 31 14.88 -49.09 15.54
CA LEU A 31 15.58 -48.24 16.49
C LEU A 31 15.01 -48.36 17.91
N THR A 32 15.90 -48.32 18.90
CA THR A 32 15.48 -48.11 20.29
C THR A 32 14.94 -46.69 20.47
N GLU A 33 14.07 -46.45 21.47
CA GLU A 33 13.41 -45.17 21.70
C GLU A 33 14.38 -43.98 21.76
N ALA A 34 15.49 -44.11 22.50
CA ALA A 34 16.50 -43.05 22.59
C ALA A 34 17.21 -42.75 21.24
N ARG A 35 17.37 -43.78 20.39
CA ARG A 35 17.95 -43.63 19.05
C ARG A 35 16.93 -43.06 18.06
N ALA A 36 15.67 -43.42 18.20
CA ALA A 36 14.57 -42.88 17.38
C ALA A 36 14.38 -41.38 17.64
N GLU A 37 14.43 -40.92 18.90
CA GLU A 37 14.36 -39.50 19.23
C GLU A 37 15.55 -38.69 18.65
N THR A 38 16.76 -39.26 18.69
CA THR A 38 17.93 -38.66 18.05
C THR A 38 17.79 -38.61 16.52
N ALA A 39 17.25 -39.66 15.91
CA ALA A 39 16.97 -39.74 14.48
C ALA A 39 15.94 -38.68 14.07
N ALA A 40 14.88 -38.49 14.87
CA ALA A 40 13.86 -37.47 14.64
C ALA A 40 14.45 -36.03 14.59
N GLN A 41 15.35 -35.69 15.50
CA GLN A 41 16.04 -34.38 15.49
C GLN A 41 16.90 -34.19 14.22
N HIS A 42 17.63 -35.20 13.80
CA HIS A 42 18.41 -35.14 12.59
C HIS A 42 17.55 -35.05 11.33
N LEU A 43 16.42 -35.75 11.27
CA LEU A 43 15.44 -35.68 10.19
C LEU A 43 14.81 -34.27 10.10
N ALA A 44 14.50 -33.66 11.24
CA ALA A 44 13.99 -32.29 11.27
C ALA A 44 15.05 -31.27 10.76
N THR A 45 16.32 -31.49 11.10
CA THR A 45 17.42 -30.68 10.57
C THR A 45 17.58 -30.86 9.06
N LEU A 46 17.44 -32.09 8.57
CA LEU A 46 17.46 -32.40 7.14
C LEU A 46 16.28 -31.74 6.41
N ALA A 47 15.09 -31.81 6.99
CA ALA A 47 13.88 -31.15 6.46
C ALA A 47 14.08 -29.64 6.31
N PHE A 48 14.65 -28.99 7.32
CA PHE A 48 14.97 -27.57 7.27
C PHE A 48 15.96 -27.24 6.14
N ARG A 49 16.96 -28.08 5.92
CA ARG A 49 17.89 -27.92 4.80
C ARG A 49 17.21 -28.08 3.45
N PHE A 50 16.34 -29.06 3.28
CA PHE A 50 15.54 -29.24 2.07
C PHE A 50 14.61 -28.06 1.78
N GLN A 51 14.04 -27.42 2.81
CA GLN A 51 13.30 -26.17 2.64
C GLN A 51 14.19 -25.04 2.10
N GLY A 52 15.42 -24.93 2.60
CA GLY A 52 16.40 -23.97 2.10
C GLY A 52 16.86 -24.23 0.65
N GLU A 53 16.72 -25.47 0.17
CA GLU A 53 17.01 -25.92 -1.20
C GLU A 53 15.73 -25.93 -2.09
N ASP A 54 14.63 -25.35 -1.65
CA ASP A 54 13.31 -25.35 -2.33
C ASP A 54 12.76 -26.76 -2.65
N SER A 55 13.21 -27.78 -1.90
CA SER A 55 12.77 -29.19 -2.03
C SER A 55 11.71 -29.53 -0.98
N PHE A 56 10.54 -28.89 -1.10
CA PHE A 56 9.48 -28.93 -0.07
C PHE A 56 8.85 -30.32 0.09
N ASP A 57 8.76 -31.13 -0.97
CA ASP A 57 8.31 -32.52 -0.92
C ASP A 57 9.21 -33.40 -0.03
N LEU A 58 10.53 -33.26 -0.23
CA LEU A 58 11.51 -33.98 0.59
C LEU A 58 11.50 -33.47 2.03
N ALA A 59 11.32 -32.20 2.23
CA ALA A 59 11.20 -31.60 3.55
C ALA A 59 9.94 -32.11 4.29
N ALA A 60 8.78 -32.15 3.64
CA ALA A 60 7.54 -32.66 4.21
C ALA A 60 7.69 -34.14 4.60
N ARG A 61 8.27 -34.96 3.74
CA ARG A 61 8.58 -36.36 4.02
C ARG A 61 9.53 -36.53 5.20
N ALA A 62 10.58 -35.74 5.27
CA ALA A 62 11.54 -35.80 6.37
C ALA A 62 10.90 -35.42 7.72
N TYR A 63 10.03 -34.40 7.76
CA TYR A 63 9.23 -34.07 8.94
C TYR A 63 8.24 -35.18 9.30
N GLY A 64 7.60 -35.80 8.31
CA GLY A 64 6.71 -36.96 8.55
C GLY A 64 7.44 -38.14 9.20
N LEU A 65 8.64 -38.47 8.74
CA LEU A 65 9.49 -39.50 9.36
C LEU A 65 9.97 -39.07 10.76
N ALA A 66 10.27 -37.81 10.97
CA ALA A 66 10.61 -37.29 12.30
C ALA A 66 9.43 -37.44 13.28
N ALA A 67 8.20 -37.17 12.82
CA ALA A 67 6.99 -37.39 13.62
C ALA A 67 6.78 -38.86 14.01
N GLN A 68 7.05 -39.79 13.10
CA GLN A 68 6.97 -41.24 13.39
C GLN A 68 8.05 -41.68 14.38
N ALA A 69 9.24 -41.09 14.32
CA ALA A 69 10.37 -41.49 15.16
C ALA A 69 10.32 -40.89 16.58
N SER A 70 9.69 -39.74 16.78
CA SER A 70 9.65 -39.05 18.06
C SER A 70 8.38 -39.31 18.83
N ARG A 71 8.48 -39.67 20.11
CA ARG A 71 7.33 -39.67 21.04
C ARG A 71 7.13 -38.28 21.67
N ALA A 72 8.21 -37.59 21.99
CA ALA A 72 8.15 -36.32 22.70
C ALA A 72 7.66 -35.16 21.81
N ARG A 73 7.98 -35.16 20.50
CA ARG A 73 7.73 -34.08 19.56
C ARG A 73 6.93 -34.48 18.32
N ALA A 74 6.32 -35.69 18.32
CA ALA A 74 5.57 -36.23 17.19
C ALA A 74 4.57 -35.21 16.60
N ALA A 75 3.76 -34.63 17.48
CA ALA A 75 2.73 -33.67 17.07
C ALA A 75 3.31 -32.39 16.44
N HIS A 76 4.45 -31.87 16.93
CA HIS A 76 5.11 -30.73 16.35
C HIS A 76 5.71 -31.02 14.97
N TYR A 77 6.35 -32.19 14.81
CA TYR A 77 6.89 -32.62 13.51
C TYR A 77 5.77 -32.93 12.51
N HIS A 78 4.67 -33.50 12.97
CA HIS A 78 3.48 -33.72 12.13
C HIS A 78 2.90 -32.39 11.60
N LEU A 79 2.78 -31.41 12.46
CA LEU A 79 2.34 -30.04 12.09
C LEU A 79 3.29 -29.41 11.06
N ALA A 80 4.61 -29.55 11.24
CA ALA A 80 5.61 -29.07 10.29
C ALA A 80 5.51 -29.79 8.94
N ALA A 81 5.26 -31.09 8.93
CA ALA A 81 5.06 -31.89 7.71
C ALA A 81 3.85 -31.40 6.90
N ILE A 82 2.71 -31.18 7.56
CA ILE A 82 1.49 -30.68 6.89
C ILE A 82 1.73 -29.29 6.31
N ARG A 83 2.30 -28.37 7.09
CA ARG A 83 2.62 -27.01 6.61
C ARG A 83 3.50 -27.05 5.36
N THR A 84 4.57 -27.85 5.40
CA THR A 84 5.50 -27.97 4.29
C THR A 84 4.84 -28.60 3.06
N GLY A 85 3.95 -29.58 3.25
CA GLY A 85 3.18 -30.20 2.19
C GLY A 85 2.20 -29.22 1.51
N ILE A 86 1.59 -28.31 2.27
CA ILE A 86 0.76 -27.23 1.71
C ILE A 86 1.62 -26.33 0.81
N VAL A 87 2.80 -25.90 1.27
CA VAL A 87 3.73 -25.06 0.50
C VAL A 87 4.16 -25.76 -0.77
N ASP A 88 4.53 -27.05 -0.70
CA ASP A 88 4.94 -27.82 -1.87
C ASP A 88 3.85 -27.87 -2.93
N ARG A 89 2.63 -28.27 -2.56
CA ARG A 89 1.51 -28.33 -3.49
C ARG A 89 1.18 -26.98 -4.11
N CYS A 90 1.14 -25.92 -3.30
CA CYS A 90 0.87 -24.59 -3.83
C CYS A 90 1.97 -24.13 -4.82
N ARG A 91 3.25 -24.39 -4.55
CA ARG A 91 4.35 -24.08 -5.46
C ARG A 91 4.34 -24.89 -6.75
N ARG A 92 3.80 -26.09 -6.73
CA ARG A 92 3.61 -26.92 -7.93
C ARG A 92 2.30 -26.67 -8.66
N GLN A 93 1.49 -25.73 -8.19
CA GLN A 93 0.15 -25.45 -8.72
C GLN A 93 -0.83 -26.66 -8.57
N GLU A 94 -0.56 -27.57 -7.65
CA GLU A 94 -1.37 -28.73 -7.33
C GLU A 94 -2.37 -28.39 -6.22
N PHE A 95 -3.37 -27.57 -6.51
CA PHE A 95 -4.29 -27.03 -5.50
C PHE A 95 -5.34 -28.04 -5.01
N ALA A 96 -5.54 -29.14 -5.70
CA ALA A 96 -6.50 -30.19 -5.31
C ALA A 96 -6.12 -30.79 -3.94
N GLY A 97 -7.05 -30.84 -3.00
CA GLY A 97 -6.85 -31.41 -1.66
C GLY A 97 -6.02 -30.52 -0.71
N VAL A 98 -5.67 -29.30 -1.07
CA VAL A 98 -4.99 -28.37 -0.14
C VAL A 98 -5.93 -27.92 0.98
N GLU A 99 -7.24 -27.83 0.72
CA GLU A 99 -8.24 -27.52 1.75
C GLU A 99 -8.31 -28.61 2.81
N ASP A 100 -8.21 -29.90 2.41
CA ASP A 100 -8.13 -31.01 3.36
C ASP A 100 -6.88 -30.95 4.23
N LEU A 101 -5.75 -30.53 3.65
CA LEU A 101 -4.51 -30.30 4.41
C LEU A 101 -4.64 -29.11 5.37
N LEU A 102 -5.35 -28.05 5.02
CA LEU A 102 -5.62 -26.93 5.92
C LEU A 102 -6.49 -27.37 7.11
N GLU A 103 -7.50 -28.22 6.87
CA GLU A 103 -8.30 -28.79 7.95
C GLU A 103 -7.47 -29.73 8.84
N ALA A 104 -6.62 -30.56 8.25
CA ALA A 104 -5.67 -31.39 9.00
C ALA A 104 -4.69 -30.56 9.83
N LEU A 105 -4.24 -29.41 9.28
CA LEU A 105 -3.40 -28.44 9.99
C LEU A 105 -4.13 -27.86 11.20
N ARG A 106 -5.40 -27.48 11.04
CA ARG A 106 -6.24 -26.97 12.13
C ARG A 106 -6.36 -27.98 13.28
N GLN A 107 -6.63 -29.26 12.95
CA GLN A 107 -6.73 -30.31 13.92
C GLN A 107 -5.40 -30.57 14.65
N ALA A 108 -4.29 -30.60 13.90
CA ALA A 108 -2.96 -30.77 14.47
C ALA A 108 -2.56 -29.60 15.39
N LYS A 109 -2.88 -28.35 15.04
CA LYS A 109 -2.66 -27.17 15.89
C LYS A 109 -3.46 -27.27 17.19
N ALA A 110 -4.72 -27.64 17.12
CA ALA A 110 -5.57 -27.80 18.29
C ALA A 110 -5.01 -28.88 19.24
N ALA A 111 -4.50 -29.99 18.71
CA ALA A 111 -3.93 -31.10 19.48
C ALA A 111 -2.66 -30.70 20.26
N VAL A 112 -1.86 -29.78 19.77
CA VAL A 112 -0.64 -29.28 20.45
C VAL A 112 -0.87 -28.03 21.27
N GLY A 113 -2.09 -27.47 21.27
CA GLY A 113 -2.39 -26.19 21.93
C GLY A 113 -1.67 -24.99 21.30
N ASP A 114 -1.24 -25.13 20.04
CA ASP A 114 -0.53 -24.07 19.32
C ASP A 114 -1.51 -22.95 18.93
N ARG A 115 -1.41 -21.82 19.62
CA ARG A 115 -2.11 -20.57 19.31
C ARG A 115 -1.24 -19.60 18.50
N GLY A 116 -0.16 -20.11 17.90
CA GLY A 116 0.79 -19.33 17.12
C GLY A 116 0.16 -18.61 15.92
N GLN A 117 0.92 -17.69 15.33
CA GLN A 117 0.52 -16.94 14.14
C GLN A 117 0.18 -17.87 12.99
N ASP A 118 -0.79 -17.45 12.16
CA ASP A 118 -1.05 -18.10 10.89
C ASP A 118 0.20 -18.13 10.02
N ASP A 119 0.32 -19.17 9.22
CA ASP A 119 1.47 -19.33 8.32
C ASP A 119 1.40 -18.30 7.18
N PRO A 120 2.32 -17.33 7.10
CA PRO A 120 2.34 -16.35 6.03
C PRO A 120 2.74 -16.92 4.66
N SER A 121 3.11 -18.20 4.60
CA SER A 121 3.64 -18.86 3.39
C SER A 121 2.67 -18.78 2.21
N LEU A 122 1.36 -18.95 2.44
CA LEU A 122 0.37 -18.90 1.36
C LEU A 122 0.26 -17.51 0.73
N VAL A 123 0.35 -16.46 1.54
CA VAL A 123 0.33 -15.08 1.05
C VAL A 123 1.62 -14.78 0.27
N GLN A 124 2.75 -15.28 0.75
CA GLN A 124 4.04 -15.10 0.06
C GLN A 124 4.05 -15.84 -1.29
N ILE A 125 3.56 -17.07 -1.32
CA ILE A 125 3.47 -17.85 -2.57
C ILE A 125 2.50 -17.16 -3.55
N ALA A 126 1.36 -16.65 -3.07
CA ALA A 126 0.44 -15.89 -3.89
C ALA A 126 1.10 -14.65 -4.50
N TRP A 127 1.92 -13.97 -3.72
CA TRP A 127 2.66 -12.81 -4.19
C TRP A 127 3.74 -13.17 -5.21
N ASP A 128 4.48 -14.26 -4.99
CA ASP A 128 5.46 -14.77 -5.96
C ASP A 128 4.78 -15.05 -7.31
N TYR A 129 3.57 -15.65 -7.32
CA TYR A 129 2.78 -15.88 -8.53
C TYR A 129 2.26 -14.57 -9.15
N GLU A 130 1.84 -13.60 -8.33
CA GLU A 130 1.41 -12.29 -8.82
C GLU A 130 2.56 -11.59 -9.54
N LEU A 131 3.77 -11.64 -8.98
CA LEU A 131 4.98 -11.08 -9.60
C LEU A 131 5.39 -11.82 -10.88
N ALA A 132 5.13 -13.13 -10.97
CA ALA A 132 5.36 -13.93 -12.17
C ALA A 132 4.27 -13.76 -13.24
N GLY A 133 3.21 -12.98 -12.98
CA GLY A 133 2.09 -12.81 -13.90
C GLY A 133 1.09 -13.98 -13.91
N GLU A 134 1.25 -14.95 -12.99
CA GLU A 134 0.40 -16.15 -12.90
C GLU A 134 -0.85 -15.89 -12.04
N ALA A 135 -1.75 -15.05 -12.56
CA ALA A 135 -2.90 -14.52 -11.81
C ALA A 135 -3.83 -15.62 -11.25
N GLU A 136 -4.05 -16.72 -11.96
CA GLU A 136 -4.92 -17.81 -11.48
C GLU A 136 -4.33 -18.52 -10.26
N SER A 137 -3.04 -18.84 -10.30
CA SER A 137 -2.32 -19.46 -9.19
C SER A 137 -2.23 -18.54 -7.98
N ALA A 138 -1.99 -17.25 -8.22
CA ALA A 138 -2.00 -16.23 -7.19
C ALA A 138 -3.37 -16.14 -6.50
N VAL A 139 -4.46 -16.08 -7.26
CA VAL A 139 -5.84 -16.04 -6.70
C VAL A 139 -6.13 -17.28 -5.88
N ARG A 140 -5.76 -18.47 -6.35
CA ARG A 140 -5.96 -19.71 -5.60
C ARG A 140 -5.23 -19.70 -4.26
N CYS A 141 -3.97 -19.25 -4.25
CA CYS A 141 -3.20 -19.13 -3.00
C CYS A 141 -3.80 -18.08 -2.05
N TYR A 142 -4.29 -16.94 -2.56
CA TYR A 142 -4.98 -15.96 -1.71
C TYR A 142 -6.30 -16.48 -1.13
N LEU A 143 -7.07 -17.25 -1.90
CA LEU A 143 -8.29 -17.91 -1.41
C LEU A 143 -7.97 -18.92 -0.32
N LEU A 144 -6.94 -19.74 -0.50
CA LEU A 144 -6.48 -20.69 0.52
C LEU A 144 -5.97 -19.96 1.78
N ALA A 145 -5.29 -18.84 1.63
CA ALA A 145 -4.87 -18.01 2.77
C ALA A 145 -6.09 -17.43 3.52
N ARG A 146 -7.16 -17.05 2.82
CA ARG A 146 -8.42 -16.63 3.43
C ARG A 146 -9.08 -17.76 4.21
N ILE A 147 -9.21 -18.95 3.60
CA ILE A 147 -9.74 -20.14 4.25
C ILE A 147 -8.90 -20.49 5.51
N ALA A 148 -7.58 -20.48 5.38
CA ALA A 148 -6.68 -20.74 6.51
C ALA A 148 -6.91 -19.77 7.66
N ARG A 149 -7.07 -18.47 7.37
CA ARG A 149 -7.37 -17.45 8.37
C ARG A 149 -8.69 -17.73 9.09
N ASP A 150 -9.75 -18.01 8.34
CA ASP A 150 -11.09 -18.17 8.88
C ASP A 150 -11.21 -19.48 9.68
N THR A 151 -10.45 -20.53 9.33
CA THR A 151 -10.50 -21.86 9.96
C THR A 151 -9.49 -22.04 11.09
N LEU A 152 -8.30 -21.43 11.01
CA LEU A 152 -7.23 -21.66 11.98
C LEU A 152 -7.29 -20.76 13.22
N GLY A 153 -8.15 -19.73 13.23
CA GLY A 153 -8.45 -18.90 14.42
C GLY A 153 -7.24 -18.19 15.04
N GLY A 154 -6.24 -17.85 14.24
CA GLY A 154 -5.01 -17.18 14.68
C GLY A 154 -5.14 -15.67 14.84
N ARG A 155 -4.09 -15.01 15.36
CA ARG A 155 -3.95 -13.55 15.25
C ARG A 155 -3.96 -13.17 13.76
N PRO A 156 -4.53 -12.01 13.39
CA PRO A 156 -4.59 -11.61 11.99
C PRO A 156 -3.18 -11.69 11.39
N LEU A 157 -3.09 -12.29 10.20
CA LEU A 157 -1.94 -12.24 9.32
C LEU A 157 -1.40 -10.80 9.25
N THR A 158 -0.13 -10.65 8.93
CA THR A 158 0.44 -9.35 8.50
C THR A 158 -0.38 -8.68 7.40
N VAL A 159 -1.32 -9.42 6.79
CA VAL A 159 -2.26 -8.96 5.77
C VAL A 159 -3.68 -9.22 6.29
N ASP A 160 -4.46 -8.17 6.50
CA ASP A 160 -5.86 -8.27 6.92
C ASP A 160 -6.75 -8.90 5.83
N GLY A 161 -7.97 -9.32 6.22
CA GLY A 161 -8.91 -9.96 5.30
C GLY A 161 -9.33 -9.07 4.15
N ASP A 162 -9.50 -7.79 4.41
CA ASP A 162 -9.88 -6.80 3.40
C ASP A 162 -8.78 -6.67 2.33
N THR A 163 -7.52 -6.78 2.74
CA THR A 163 -6.39 -6.77 1.80
C THR A 163 -6.34 -8.05 0.95
N LEU A 164 -6.60 -9.23 1.52
CA LEU A 164 -6.66 -10.47 0.74
C LEU A 164 -7.79 -10.43 -0.29
N GLU A 165 -8.97 -10.00 0.13
CA GLU A 165 -10.12 -9.87 -0.75
C GLU A 165 -9.86 -8.87 -1.88
N ARG A 166 -9.31 -7.71 -1.57
CA ARG A 166 -8.89 -6.72 -2.55
C ARG A 166 -7.89 -7.28 -3.56
N LYS A 167 -6.89 -8.05 -3.12
CA LYS A 167 -5.92 -8.71 -4.00
C LYS A 167 -6.60 -9.69 -4.96
N ILE A 168 -7.52 -10.51 -4.47
CA ILE A 168 -8.29 -11.44 -5.30
C ILE A 168 -9.13 -10.67 -6.32
N ARG A 169 -9.85 -9.65 -5.90
CA ARG A 169 -10.68 -8.80 -6.78
C ARG A 169 -9.84 -8.16 -7.89
N ASN A 170 -8.69 -7.59 -7.54
CA ASN A 170 -7.80 -6.93 -8.51
C ASN A 170 -7.29 -7.91 -9.57
N LEU A 171 -6.81 -9.09 -9.17
CA LEU A 171 -6.33 -10.10 -10.10
C LEU A 171 -7.45 -10.63 -11.01
N ARG A 172 -8.65 -10.84 -10.47
CA ARG A 172 -9.82 -11.23 -11.26
C ARG A 172 -10.28 -10.14 -12.23
N SER A 173 -10.22 -8.88 -11.80
CA SER A 173 -10.48 -7.73 -12.67
C SER A 173 -9.53 -7.69 -13.86
N LEU A 174 -8.22 -7.89 -13.64
CA LEU A 174 -7.22 -7.98 -14.72
C LEU A 174 -7.55 -9.09 -15.71
N GLN A 175 -7.87 -10.29 -15.23
CA GLN A 175 -8.22 -11.43 -16.09
C GLN A 175 -9.51 -11.16 -16.90
N MET A 176 -10.52 -10.57 -16.27
CA MET A 176 -11.78 -10.23 -16.94
C MET A 176 -11.57 -9.17 -18.02
N THR A 177 -10.75 -8.15 -17.73
CA THR A 177 -10.42 -7.10 -18.70
C THR A 177 -9.69 -7.70 -19.90
N ALA A 178 -8.66 -8.53 -19.67
CA ALA A 178 -7.93 -9.18 -20.75
C ALA A 178 -8.84 -10.09 -21.62
N LEU A 179 -9.77 -10.82 -21.01
CA LEU A 179 -10.76 -11.63 -21.72
C LEU A 179 -11.71 -10.75 -22.55
N ALA A 180 -12.18 -9.65 -22.02
CA ALA A 180 -13.07 -8.72 -22.71
C ALA A 180 -12.38 -8.04 -23.89
N GLU A 181 -11.13 -7.61 -23.74
CA GLU A 181 -10.30 -7.04 -24.81
C GLU A 181 -10.02 -8.04 -25.93
N ALA A 182 -9.88 -9.32 -25.59
CA ALA A 182 -9.76 -10.41 -26.54
C ALA A 182 -11.11 -10.82 -27.21
N GLY A 183 -12.20 -10.10 -26.93
CA GLY A 183 -13.54 -10.41 -27.44
C GLY A 183 -14.23 -11.62 -26.76
N ARG A 184 -13.63 -12.18 -25.70
CA ARG A 184 -14.12 -13.38 -24.98
C ARG A 184 -15.09 -12.99 -23.86
N HIS A 185 -16.12 -12.21 -24.20
CA HIS A 185 -17.06 -11.62 -23.21
C HIS A 185 -17.81 -12.65 -22.37
N ALA A 186 -18.20 -13.79 -22.95
CA ALA A 186 -18.89 -14.85 -22.21
C ALA A 186 -17.99 -15.46 -21.12
N GLU A 187 -16.71 -15.62 -21.40
CA GLU A 187 -15.74 -16.14 -20.43
C GLU A 187 -15.43 -15.11 -19.33
N ALA A 188 -15.34 -13.84 -19.69
CA ALA A 188 -15.20 -12.76 -18.72
C ALA A 188 -16.39 -12.72 -17.77
N GLN A 189 -17.61 -12.85 -18.28
CA GLN A 189 -18.82 -12.91 -17.47
C GLN A 189 -18.87 -14.16 -16.58
N ALA A 190 -18.50 -15.33 -17.10
CA ALA A 190 -18.43 -16.55 -16.32
C ALA A 190 -17.36 -16.48 -15.19
N LEU A 191 -16.23 -15.85 -15.46
CA LEU A 191 -15.19 -15.60 -14.46
C LEU A 191 -15.69 -14.64 -13.36
N HIS A 192 -16.42 -13.59 -13.77
CA HIS A 192 -17.05 -12.67 -12.84
C HIS A 192 -18.02 -13.39 -11.89
N GLU A 193 -18.93 -14.20 -12.45
CA GLU A 193 -19.92 -14.91 -11.63
C GLU A 193 -19.28 -15.92 -10.67
N ARG A 194 -18.25 -16.64 -11.10
CA ARG A 194 -17.46 -17.50 -10.18
C ARG A 194 -16.81 -16.68 -9.06
N THR A 195 -16.23 -15.54 -9.38
CA THR A 195 -15.59 -14.67 -8.39
C THR A 195 -16.61 -14.14 -7.39
N ARG A 196 -17.74 -13.67 -7.89
CA ARG A 196 -18.86 -13.20 -7.07
C ARG A 196 -19.32 -14.26 -6.07
N THR A 197 -19.57 -15.48 -6.56
CA THR A 197 -20.00 -16.60 -5.72
C THR A 197 -18.94 -16.96 -4.68
N THR A 198 -17.68 -17.06 -5.09
CA THR A 198 -16.56 -17.45 -4.20
C THR A 198 -16.31 -16.41 -3.09
N LEU A 199 -16.46 -15.13 -3.37
CA LEU A 199 -16.23 -14.06 -2.41
C LEU A 199 -17.49 -13.69 -1.62
N GLY A 200 -18.67 -14.23 -1.98
CA GLY A 200 -19.95 -13.83 -1.38
C GLY A 200 -20.34 -12.40 -1.73
N LEU A 201 -19.92 -11.90 -2.92
CA LEU A 201 -20.20 -10.55 -3.35
C LEU A 201 -21.66 -10.37 -3.74
N GLY A 202 -22.17 -9.14 -3.55
CA GLY A 202 -23.48 -8.73 -4.01
C GLY A 202 -23.62 -8.73 -5.54
N PRO A 203 -24.82 -8.42 -6.04
CA PRO A 203 -25.03 -8.22 -7.48
C PRO A 203 -24.18 -7.07 -7.98
N VAL A 204 -23.85 -7.09 -9.27
CA VAL A 204 -23.09 -6.02 -9.91
C VAL A 204 -23.89 -5.35 -11.00
N ARG A 205 -23.57 -4.09 -11.24
CA ARG A 205 -24.16 -3.30 -12.31
C ARG A 205 -23.06 -2.67 -13.17
N ILE A 206 -23.36 -2.54 -14.47
CA ILE A 206 -22.47 -1.86 -15.42
C ILE A 206 -22.78 -0.37 -15.39
N TYR A 207 -21.71 0.43 -15.31
CA TYR A 207 -21.78 1.89 -15.33
C TYR A 207 -20.90 2.43 -16.46
N ASP A 208 -21.35 3.49 -17.13
CA ASP A 208 -20.53 4.24 -18.08
C ASP A 208 -19.64 5.22 -17.33
N ILE A 209 -18.32 5.13 -17.53
CA ILE A 209 -17.32 6.00 -16.89
C ILE A 209 -17.32 7.35 -17.59
N MET A 210 -17.39 8.43 -16.82
CA MET A 210 -17.29 9.79 -17.32
C MET A 210 -16.66 10.76 -16.33
N SER A 211 -16.14 11.86 -16.85
CA SER A 211 -15.67 12.98 -16.01
C SER A 211 -16.83 13.73 -15.36
N ALA A 212 -16.52 14.48 -14.29
CA ALA A 212 -17.51 15.36 -13.65
C ALA A 212 -18.07 16.39 -14.65
N ARG A 213 -17.26 16.89 -15.58
CA ARG A 213 -17.69 17.81 -16.64
C ARG A 213 -18.70 17.16 -17.59
N GLN A 214 -18.40 15.93 -18.05
CA GLN A 214 -19.30 15.17 -18.93
C GLN A 214 -20.61 14.84 -18.23
N ALA A 215 -20.55 14.39 -16.97
CA ALA A 215 -21.74 14.08 -16.18
C ALA A 215 -22.63 15.30 -16.00
N ALA A 216 -22.06 16.45 -15.66
CA ALA A 216 -22.83 17.69 -15.51
C ALA A 216 -23.47 18.16 -16.81
N ALA A 217 -22.85 17.91 -17.97
CA ALA A 217 -23.41 18.27 -19.27
C ALA A 217 -24.68 17.48 -19.65
N THR A 218 -24.98 16.38 -18.96
CA THR A 218 -26.22 15.61 -19.15
C THR A 218 -27.46 16.26 -18.51
N GLY A 219 -27.29 17.39 -17.78
CA GLY A 219 -28.38 18.16 -17.18
C GLY A 219 -28.77 17.77 -15.76
N GLU A 220 -28.17 16.74 -15.17
CA GLU A 220 -28.47 16.28 -13.79
C GLU A 220 -27.42 16.75 -12.76
N GLY A 221 -26.57 17.70 -13.14
CA GLY A 221 -25.53 18.28 -12.30
C GLY A 221 -25.20 19.71 -12.66
N ALA A 222 -24.42 20.35 -11.81
CA ALA A 222 -23.83 21.65 -12.05
C ALA A 222 -22.29 21.51 -12.04
N TYR A 223 -21.61 22.19 -12.95
CA TYR A 223 -20.15 22.21 -13.04
C TYR A 223 -19.68 23.64 -13.23
N ARG A 224 -18.79 24.08 -12.38
CA ARG A 224 -18.14 25.39 -12.50
C ARG A 224 -16.63 25.20 -12.50
N GLU A 225 -15.99 25.41 -13.63
CA GLU A 225 -14.55 25.47 -13.74
C GLU A 225 -14.03 26.75 -13.09
N LEU A 226 -13.05 26.62 -12.22
CA LEU A 226 -12.36 27.72 -11.54
C LEU A 226 -11.03 28.02 -12.21
N VAL A 227 -10.30 26.99 -12.59
CA VAL A 227 -9.05 27.06 -13.36
C VAL A 227 -9.01 25.92 -14.36
N GLY A 228 -8.72 26.21 -15.62
CA GLY A 228 -8.59 25.23 -16.67
C GLY A 228 -7.36 24.31 -16.51
N PRO A 229 -7.27 23.25 -17.33
CA PRO A 229 -6.08 22.40 -17.39
C PRO A 229 -4.85 23.22 -17.76
N ARG A 230 -3.71 22.85 -17.17
CA ARG A 230 -2.43 23.53 -17.42
C ARG A 230 -1.24 22.62 -17.29
N ARG A 231 -0.20 22.86 -18.06
CA ARG A 231 1.05 22.09 -17.95
C ARG A 231 1.74 22.29 -16.63
N ILE A 232 2.16 21.19 -16.01
CA ILE A 232 3.03 21.20 -14.84
C ILE A 232 4.48 21.13 -15.33
N ALA A 233 5.31 22.10 -14.93
CA ALA A 233 6.73 22.08 -15.22
C ALA A 233 7.40 20.95 -14.39
N GLU A 234 8.26 20.18 -15.05
CA GLU A 234 9.09 19.20 -14.36
C GLU A 234 10.04 19.89 -13.38
N PRO A 235 10.16 19.41 -12.13
CA PRO A 235 11.16 19.92 -11.20
C PRO A 235 12.55 19.38 -11.54
N GLU A 236 13.57 20.19 -11.31
CA GLU A 236 14.95 19.72 -11.34
C GLU A 236 15.25 18.88 -10.08
N ILE A 237 15.79 17.68 -10.26
CA ILE A 237 16.06 16.75 -9.17
C ILE A 237 17.57 16.74 -8.87
N HIS A 238 17.92 17.00 -7.61
CA HIS A 238 19.31 17.05 -7.16
C HIS A 238 19.66 15.83 -6.30
N PHE A 239 20.67 15.06 -6.75
CA PHE A 239 21.25 13.95 -6.00
C PHE A 239 22.64 14.32 -5.47
N LEU A 240 23.03 13.77 -4.34
CA LEU A 240 24.38 13.94 -3.80
C LEU A 240 25.43 13.35 -4.73
N GLU A 241 25.17 12.18 -5.30
CA GLU A 241 26.13 11.38 -6.07
C GLU A 241 25.79 11.37 -7.58
N GLY A 242 25.77 12.56 -8.18
CA GLY A 242 25.57 12.70 -9.63
C GLY A 242 24.14 12.41 -10.12
N PRO A 243 23.92 12.51 -11.43
CA PRO A 243 22.62 12.22 -12.01
C PRO A 243 22.29 10.73 -11.92
N VAL A 244 21.05 10.41 -11.60
CA VAL A 244 20.53 9.04 -11.50
C VAL A 244 19.56 8.79 -12.64
N ALA A 245 19.80 7.72 -13.40
CA ALA A 245 18.81 7.26 -14.37
C ALA A 245 17.58 6.75 -13.61
N LEU A 246 16.44 7.43 -13.79
CA LEU A 246 15.18 7.02 -13.21
C LEU A 246 14.51 5.99 -14.11
N THR A 247 13.84 5.02 -13.51
CA THR A 247 13.03 4.03 -14.25
C THR A 247 11.63 4.54 -14.53
N SER A 248 11.23 5.62 -13.86
CA SER A 248 9.92 6.23 -14.04
C SER A 248 9.83 7.00 -15.37
N VAL A 249 8.72 6.80 -16.05
CA VAL A 249 8.38 7.55 -17.25
C VAL A 249 7.72 8.86 -16.80
N CYS A 250 8.36 10.00 -17.07
CA CYS A 250 7.69 11.26 -16.96
C CYS A 250 6.73 11.41 -18.14
N GLY A 251 5.44 11.20 -17.89
CA GLY A 251 4.43 11.73 -18.78
C GLY A 251 4.33 13.23 -18.56
N THR A 252 4.21 14.01 -19.62
CA THR A 252 3.74 15.40 -19.53
C THR A 252 2.30 15.36 -19.01
N LEU A 253 2.13 15.35 -17.67
CA LEU A 253 0.82 15.45 -17.07
C LEU A 253 0.40 16.91 -17.10
N ASP A 254 -0.70 17.18 -17.78
CA ASP A 254 -1.39 18.43 -17.57
C ASP A 254 -2.03 18.38 -16.18
N ALA A 255 -1.84 19.44 -15.38
CA ALA A 255 -2.56 19.56 -14.13
C ALA A 255 -4.06 19.56 -14.42
N PRO A 256 -4.85 18.76 -13.68
CA PRO A 256 -6.29 18.68 -13.92
C PRO A 256 -6.96 20.03 -13.68
N PRO A 257 -8.14 20.28 -14.29
CA PRO A 257 -8.91 21.49 -14.05
C PRO A 257 -9.31 21.56 -12.56
N GLN A 258 -9.36 22.77 -12.01
CA GLN A 258 -9.91 23.03 -10.70
C GLN A 258 -11.38 23.43 -10.87
N TYR A 259 -12.27 22.77 -10.16
CA TYR A 259 -13.71 23.01 -10.30
C TYR A 259 -14.48 22.72 -9.00
N VAL A 260 -15.70 23.16 -8.97
CA VAL A 260 -16.75 22.67 -8.07
C VAL A 260 -17.86 22.09 -8.93
N ALA A 261 -18.26 20.85 -8.63
CA ALA A 261 -19.41 20.21 -9.26
C ALA A 261 -20.43 19.82 -8.21
N ARG A 262 -21.68 19.71 -8.60
CA ARG A 262 -22.79 19.24 -7.77
C ARG A 262 -23.62 18.25 -8.57
N PHE A 263 -23.98 17.13 -7.95
CA PHE A 263 -24.75 16.08 -8.56
C PHE A 263 -25.91 15.70 -7.65
N LYS A 264 -27.08 15.47 -8.22
CA LYS A 264 -28.28 15.04 -7.49
C LYS A 264 -28.40 13.53 -7.50
N ASP A 265 -29.04 12.97 -6.45
CA ASP A 265 -29.32 11.54 -6.29
C ASP A 265 -28.09 10.65 -6.58
N CYS A 266 -27.01 10.92 -5.85
CA CYS A 266 -25.73 10.22 -6.01
C CYS A 266 -25.54 9.15 -4.97
N LEU A 267 -24.95 8.01 -5.37
CA LEU A 267 -24.47 6.98 -4.47
C LEU A 267 -22.94 7.05 -4.42
N THR A 268 -22.40 7.06 -3.21
CA THR A 268 -20.95 7.04 -2.97
C THR A 268 -20.58 5.99 -1.94
N PHE A 269 -19.29 5.73 -1.83
CA PHE A 269 -18.75 4.77 -0.88
C PHE A 269 -17.60 5.44 -0.13
N PRO A 270 -17.69 5.67 1.18
CA PRO A 270 -16.55 6.08 1.98
C PRO A 270 -15.34 5.19 1.71
N ARG A 271 -14.14 5.78 1.67
CA ARG A 271 -12.89 5.15 1.24
C ARG A 271 -12.79 4.86 -0.26
N SER A 272 -13.72 5.37 -1.07
CA SER A 272 -13.72 5.29 -2.54
C SER A 272 -13.77 6.69 -3.15
N ASN A 273 -13.19 6.85 -4.34
CA ASN A 273 -13.26 8.11 -5.11
C ASN A 273 -14.45 8.16 -6.09
N ILE A 274 -15.24 7.10 -6.12
CA ILE A 274 -16.29 6.91 -7.12
C ILE A 274 -17.59 7.58 -6.68
N VAL A 275 -18.25 8.25 -7.63
CA VAL A 275 -19.61 8.76 -7.49
C VAL A 275 -20.47 8.08 -8.55
N LEU A 276 -21.55 7.42 -8.14
CA LEU A 276 -22.52 6.80 -9.03
C LEU A 276 -23.77 7.67 -9.14
N GLN A 277 -24.23 7.92 -10.37
CA GLN A 277 -25.47 8.65 -10.65
C GLN A 277 -26.22 7.95 -11.80
N GLY A 278 -27.37 7.39 -11.54
CA GLY A 278 -28.12 6.61 -12.53
C GLY A 278 -27.29 5.42 -13.05
N SER A 279 -26.92 5.42 -14.33
CA SER A 279 -26.03 4.44 -14.96
C SER A 279 -24.60 4.96 -15.13
N ARG A 280 -24.22 6.06 -14.51
CA ARG A 280 -22.94 6.74 -14.70
C ARG A 280 -22.05 6.55 -13.50
N LEU A 281 -20.75 6.28 -13.76
CA LEU A 281 -19.68 6.32 -12.81
C LEU A 281 -18.87 7.59 -13.08
N ILE A 282 -18.93 8.53 -12.14
CA ILE A 282 -18.26 9.82 -12.23
C ILE A 282 -16.90 9.69 -11.53
N TYR A 283 -15.84 9.70 -12.32
CA TYR A 283 -14.47 9.65 -11.83
C TYR A 283 -13.52 10.22 -12.87
N ASP A 284 -13.08 11.47 -12.67
CA ASP A 284 -12.28 12.21 -13.65
C ASP A 284 -11.03 11.45 -14.11
N LEU A 285 -10.34 10.84 -13.15
CA LEU A 285 -9.10 10.11 -13.44
C LEU A 285 -9.35 8.89 -14.32
N ALA A 286 -10.50 8.23 -14.18
CA ALA A 286 -10.90 7.10 -15.02
C ALA A 286 -11.35 7.53 -16.42
N ALA A 287 -11.95 8.70 -16.52
CA ALA A 287 -12.53 9.21 -17.74
C ALA A 287 -11.50 9.83 -18.70
N HIS A 288 -10.26 10.09 -18.23
CA HIS A 288 -9.23 10.73 -19.05
C HIS A 288 -8.45 9.68 -19.86
N PRO A 289 -8.58 9.64 -21.21
CA PRO A 289 -7.96 8.59 -22.04
C PRO A 289 -6.42 8.61 -21.99
N ASP A 290 -5.83 9.79 -21.76
CA ASP A 290 -4.38 10.01 -21.74
C ASP A 290 -3.80 10.11 -20.32
N SER A 291 -4.60 9.84 -19.29
CA SER A 291 -4.20 10.07 -17.90
C SER A 291 -3.06 9.18 -17.40
N GLY A 292 -2.60 8.22 -18.19
CA GLY A 292 -1.58 7.27 -17.75
C GLY A 292 -2.01 6.44 -16.54
N ILE A 293 -3.32 6.41 -16.24
CA ILE A 293 -3.89 5.63 -15.15
C ILE A 293 -3.89 4.17 -15.57
N ALA A 294 -2.72 3.56 -15.47
CA ALA A 294 -2.52 2.14 -15.64
C ALA A 294 -3.52 1.35 -14.80
N ASP A 295 -3.79 1.81 -13.59
CA ASP A 295 -4.69 1.19 -12.63
C ASP A 295 -6.09 0.89 -13.17
N ILE A 296 -6.61 1.73 -14.06
CA ILE A 296 -7.94 1.55 -14.61
C ILE A 296 -7.88 0.95 -16.01
N LYS A 297 -6.92 1.38 -16.83
CA LYS A 297 -6.71 0.83 -18.19
C LYS A 297 -6.34 -0.65 -18.17
N ASP A 298 -5.53 -1.07 -17.20
CA ASP A 298 -5.05 -2.44 -17.06
C ASP A 298 -5.93 -3.32 -16.16
N GLY A 299 -7.14 -2.85 -15.80
CA GLY A 299 -8.04 -3.57 -14.87
C GLY A 299 -7.51 -3.69 -13.45
N LYS A 300 -6.41 -3.04 -13.12
CA LYS A 300 -5.93 -2.88 -11.76
C LYS A 300 -6.78 -1.85 -11.06
N ASN A 301 -7.72 -2.33 -10.32
CA ASN A 301 -8.58 -1.47 -9.58
C ASN A 301 -8.18 -1.44 -8.12
N THR A 302 -7.74 -0.29 -7.68
CA THR A 302 -7.47 -0.01 -6.28
C THR A 302 -8.72 0.37 -5.50
N ASP A 303 -9.83 0.65 -6.19
CA ASP A 303 -11.10 0.98 -5.57
C ASP A 303 -11.91 -0.29 -5.27
N GLN A 304 -12.23 -0.50 -3.99
CA GLN A 304 -12.78 -1.77 -3.48
C GLN A 304 -14.14 -2.16 -4.06
N ILE A 305 -14.91 -1.20 -4.58
CA ILE A 305 -16.26 -1.45 -5.09
C ILE A 305 -16.30 -1.73 -6.59
N MET A 306 -15.27 -1.33 -7.32
CA MET A 306 -15.17 -1.57 -8.75
C MET A 306 -14.61 -2.97 -8.99
N THR A 307 -15.36 -3.88 -9.55
CA THR A 307 -14.95 -5.27 -9.75
C THR A 307 -14.27 -5.53 -11.08
N ALA A 308 -14.54 -4.72 -12.09
CA ALA A 308 -13.84 -4.76 -13.37
C ALA A 308 -14.04 -3.47 -14.16
N VAL A 309 -13.06 -3.11 -15.00
CA VAL A 309 -13.21 -2.13 -16.07
C VAL A 309 -13.48 -2.89 -17.37
N TYR A 310 -14.59 -2.59 -18.03
CA TYR A 310 -15.09 -3.31 -19.18
C TYR A 310 -14.92 -2.49 -20.45
N GLY A 311 -13.89 -2.78 -21.21
CA GLY A 311 -13.59 -1.99 -22.40
C GLY A 311 -13.32 -0.51 -22.08
N ALA A 312 -13.14 0.30 -23.11
CA ALA A 312 -12.95 1.74 -22.90
C ALA A 312 -14.25 2.38 -22.36
N GLY A 313 -14.22 2.84 -21.13
CA GLY A 313 -15.26 3.69 -20.57
C GLY A 313 -16.40 3.00 -19.81
N ARG A 314 -16.28 1.72 -19.45
CA ARG A 314 -17.28 1.03 -18.63
C ARG A 314 -16.66 0.36 -17.42
N ALA A 315 -17.40 0.30 -16.32
CA ALA A 315 -17.00 -0.41 -15.11
C ALA A 315 -18.15 -1.27 -14.55
N LEU A 316 -17.76 -2.39 -13.96
CA LEU A 316 -18.63 -3.21 -13.11
C LEU A 316 -18.45 -2.76 -11.67
N VAL A 317 -19.54 -2.39 -11.03
CA VAL A 317 -19.56 -1.95 -9.64
C VAL A 317 -20.50 -2.85 -8.84
N GLU A 318 -20.05 -3.29 -7.67
CA GLU A 318 -20.86 -4.09 -6.76
C GLU A 318 -21.98 -3.21 -6.15
N GLU A 319 -23.20 -3.71 -6.19
CA GLU A 319 -24.34 -3.04 -5.55
C GLU A 319 -24.27 -3.25 -4.04
N PRO A 320 -24.36 -2.18 -3.25
CA PRO A 320 -24.30 -2.30 -1.80
C PRO A 320 -25.58 -2.92 -1.23
N ALA A 321 -25.42 -3.79 -0.24
CA ALA A 321 -26.54 -4.41 0.47
C ALA A 321 -27.31 -3.38 1.33
N GLU A 322 -26.59 -2.40 1.89
CA GLU A 322 -27.15 -1.37 2.76
C GLU A 322 -26.73 0.02 2.30
N ILE A 323 -27.68 0.94 2.29
CA ILE A 323 -27.48 2.33 1.87
C ILE A 323 -27.98 3.26 2.97
N ARG A 324 -27.11 4.12 3.47
CA ARG A 324 -27.47 5.26 4.30
C ARG A 324 -27.89 6.43 3.39
N SER A 325 -28.87 7.23 3.80
CA SER A 325 -29.28 8.43 3.04
C SER A 325 -28.91 9.70 3.79
N LEU A 326 -28.46 10.72 3.05
CA LEU A 326 -28.18 12.07 3.51
C LEU A 326 -28.75 13.06 2.49
N ASP A 327 -29.27 14.18 2.98
CA ASP A 327 -29.85 15.21 2.08
C ASP A 327 -28.77 15.88 1.24
N SER A 328 -27.61 16.17 1.84
CA SER A 328 -26.51 16.82 1.13
C SER A 328 -25.15 16.54 1.78
N GLY A 329 -24.07 16.82 1.06
CA GLY A 329 -22.71 16.73 1.58
C GLY A 329 -21.63 17.22 0.61
N LEU A 330 -20.43 17.48 1.13
CA LEU A 330 -19.23 17.75 0.38
C LEU A 330 -18.30 16.53 0.49
N MET A 331 -17.90 15.97 -0.63
CA MET A 331 -17.09 14.76 -0.69
C MET A 331 -15.61 15.05 -0.37
N LEU A 332 -15.23 14.91 0.91
CA LEU A 332 -13.84 15.01 1.37
C LEU A 332 -13.36 13.67 1.93
N PHE A 333 -13.70 12.60 1.27
CA PHE A 333 -13.29 11.23 1.56
C PHE A 333 -12.86 10.52 0.27
N GLY A 334 -12.25 9.36 0.39
CA GLY A 334 -11.87 8.57 -0.77
C GLY A 334 -10.72 7.61 -0.50
N LEU A 335 -10.23 6.99 -1.57
CA LEU A 335 -9.15 6.01 -1.51
C LEU A 335 -7.89 6.64 -0.89
N GLN A 336 -7.30 5.96 0.09
CA GLN A 336 -6.09 6.43 0.81
C GLN A 336 -6.26 7.70 1.68
N SER A 337 -7.49 8.15 1.94
CA SER A 337 -7.76 9.32 2.81
C SER A 337 -7.12 9.20 4.20
N LYS A 338 -6.96 7.97 4.73
CA LYS A 338 -6.30 7.69 6.00
C LYS A 338 -4.78 7.94 5.95
N ASN A 339 -4.17 7.85 4.78
CA ASN A 339 -2.73 8.10 4.63
C ASN A 339 -2.46 9.60 4.65
N TYR A 340 -1.67 10.06 5.62
CA TYR A 340 -1.41 11.48 5.83
C TYR A 340 -0.87 12.19 4.59
N GLY A 341 0.03 11.54 3.83
CA GLY A 341 0.58 12.11 2.60
C GLY A 341 -0.50 12.34 1.54
N HIS A 342 -1.32 11.32 1.26
CA HIS A 342 -2.44 11.42 0.32
C HIS A 342 -3.48 12.43 0.80
N TRP A 343 -3.80 12.41 2.10
CA TRP A 343 -4.72 13.36 2.69
C TRP A 343 -4.30 14.81 2.41
N LEU A 344 -3.06 15.13 2.73
CA LEU A 344 -2.55 16.49 2.60
C LEU A 344 -2.39 16.95 1.15
N LEU A 345 -2.11 16.04 0.22
CA LEU A 345 -1.82 16.37 -1.18
C LEU A 345 -3.05 16.26 -2.09
N GLU A 346 -3.99 15.38 -1.78
CA GLU A 346 -5.10 15.06 -2.69
C GLU A 346 -6.47 15.48 -2.14
N PHE A 347 -6.65 15.48 -0.82
CA PHE A 347 -7.94 15.80 -0.21
C PHE A 347 -7.99 17.23 0.33
N VAL A 348 -7.03 17.61 1.14
CA VAL A 348 -7.02 18.95 1.78
C VAL A 348 -7.11 20.11 0.79
N PRO A 349 -6.44 20.08 -0.38
CA PRO A 349 -6.59 21.16 -1.36
C PRO A 349 -8.04 21.38 -1.86
N ARG A 350 -8.89 20.34 -1.80
CA ARG A 350 -10.32 20.47 -2.17
C ARG A 350 -11.06 21.48 -1.30
N MET A 351 -10.59 21.71 -0.07
CA MET A 351 -11.13 22.73 0.83
C MET A 351 -11.05 24.14 0.25
N LEU A 352 -10.03 24.44 -0.57
CA LEU A 352 -9.93 25.72 -1.26
C LEU A 352 -11.15 25.95 -2.17
N TRP A 353 -11.56 24.89 -2.87
CA TRP A 353 -12.67 24.93 -3.83
C TRP A 353 -14.02 24.80 -3.12
N PHE A 354 -14.14 24.03 -2.04
CA PHE A 354 -15.34 23.99 -1.23
C PHE A 354 -15.65 25.32 -0.52
N ASN A 355 -14.64 26.15 -0.30
CA ASN A 355 -14.83 27.52 0.19
C ASN A 355 -15.25 28.53 -0.91
N ASP A 356 -15.22 28.14 -2.20
CA ASP A 356 -15.71 28.99 -3.29
C ASP A 356 -17.22 29.30 -3.10
N PRO A 357 -17.67 30.53 -3.39
CA PRO A 357 -19.09 30.90 -3.28
C PRO A 357 -20.06 30.02 -4.08
N ALA A 358 -19.61 29.36 -5.14
CA ALA A 358 -20.44 28.42 -5.90
C ALA A 358 -20.77 27.14 -5.13
N CYS A 359 -20.03 26.83 -4.08
CA CYS A 359 -20.29 25.71 -3.22
C CYS A 359 -21.30 26.09 -2.12
N PRO A 360 -22.39 25.31 -1.90
CA PRO A 360 -23.39 25.64 -0.88
C PRO A 360 -22.79 25.72 0.53
N ALA A 361 -23.16 26.76 1.28
CA ALA A 361 -22.63 26.98 2.62
C ALA A 361 -23.14 25.96 3.64
N GLY A 362 -24.37 25.47 3.46
CA GLY A 362 -25.02 24.55 4.41
C GLY A 362 -24.70 23.07 4.23
N PHE A 363 -23.88 22.70 3.24
CA PHE A 363 -23.50 21.29 3.05
C PHE A 363 -22.45 20.88 4.08
N PRO A 364 -22.67 19.80 4.85
CA PRO A 364 -21.64 19.26 5.74
C PRO A 364 -20.43 18.75 4.95
N ILE A 365 -19.25 18.86 5.54
CA ILE A 365 -18.03 18.27 4.99
C ILE A 365 -17.97 16.81 5.42
N CYS A 366 -18.16 15.90 4.47
CA CYS A 366 -18.14 14.47 4.73
C CYS A 366 -16.70 13.93 4.64
N ILE A 367 -16.25 13.24 5.69
CA ILE A 367 -14.94 12.58 5.78
C ILE A 367 -15.11 11.11 6.15
N ASP A 368 -14.08 10.28 5.96
CA ASP A 368 -14.09 8.91 6.46
C ASP A 368 -14.01 8.88 7.99
N ASP A 369 -14.73 7.95 8.65
CA ASP A 369 -14.85 7.86 10.12
C ASP A 369 -13.56 7.47 10.84
N HIS A 370 -12.68 6.75 10.16
CA HIS A 370 -11.41 6.23 10.70
C HIS A 370 -10.24 7.22 10.61
N MET A 371 -10.52 8.48 10.35
CA MET A 371 -9.50 9.52 10.15
C MET A 371 -8.79 9.89 11.46
N PRO A 372 -7.46 10.02 11.47
CA PRO A 372 -6.72 10.55 12.60
C PRO A 372 -7.15 11.98 12.96
N ALA A 373 -7.01 12.36 14.23
CA ALA A 373 -7.38 13.70 14.71
C ALA A 373 -6.67 14.83 13.94
N THR A 374 -5.41 14.63 13.55
CA THR A 374 -4.64 15.59 12.74
C THR A 374 -5.29 15.91 11.39
N HIS A 375 -5.94 14.92 10.78
CA HIS A 375 -6.62 15.10 9.49
C HIS A 375 -7.86 16.01 9.66
N ARG A 376 -8.59 15.84 10.74
CA ARG A 376 -9.75 16.65 11.05
C ARG A 376 -9.37 18.09 11.40
N GLN A 377 -8.31 18.27 12.19
CA GLN A 377 -7.82 19.59 12.60
C GLN A 377 -7.51 20.51 11.41
N ILE A 378 -6.96 19.96 10.32
CA ILE A 378 -6.67 20.79 9.13
C ILE A 378 -7.96 21.21 8.39
N VAL A 379 -8.98 20.36 8.37
CA VAL A 379 -10.30 20.71 7.80
C VAL A 379 -10.96 21.81 8.61
N GLU A 380 -10.98 21.68 9.95
CA GLU A 380 -11.48 22.70 10.89
C GLU A 380 -10.75 24.03 10.75
N LEU A 381 -9.43 23.97 10.49
CA LEU A 381 -8.62 25.19 10.24
C LEU A 381 -8.99 25.88 8.94
N LEU A 382 -9.21 25.11 7.87
CA LEU A 382 -9.42 25.64 6.52
C LEU A 382 -10.87 25.99 6.22
N ASP A 383 -11.84 25.39 6.90
CA ASP A 383 -13.23 25.74 6.66
C ASP A 383 -13.52 27.19 7.06
N THR A 384 -14.04 27.97 6.10
CA THR A 384 -14.32 29.41 6.28
C THR A 384 -15.77 29.68 6.60
N ARG A 385 -16.62 28.65 6.64
CA ARG A 385 -18.07 28.79 6.72
C ARG A 385 -18.71 28.13 7.95
N GLY A 386 -17.88 27.52 8.83
CA GLY A 386 -18.36 26.87 10.06
C GLY A 386 -19.24 25.66 9.78
N ARG A 387 -18.89 24.87 8.75
CA ARG A 387 -19.66 23.69 8.38
C ARG A 387 -19.49 22.56 9.38
N GLU A 388 -20.52 21.74 9.51
CA GLU A 388 -20.40 20.47 10.20
C GLU A 388 -19.40 19.55 9.47
N ILE A 389 -18.53 18.88 10.24
CA ILE A 389 -17.66 17.80 9.72
C ILE A 389 -18.31 16.49 10.12
N LEU A 390 -18.83 15.76 9.12
CA LEU A 390 -19.60 14.54 9.29
C LEU A 390 -18.74 13.30 8.96
N PRO A 391 -18.33 12.50 9.97
CA PRO A 391 -17.67 11.23 9.74
C PRO A 391 -18.66 10.20 9.16
N LEU A 392 -18.24 9.51 8.11
CA LEU A 392 -19.02 8.48 7.45
C LEU A 392 -18.37 7.10 7.65
N PRO A 393 -19.11 6.11 8.16
CA PRO A 393 -18.62 4.73 8.25
C PRO A 393 -18.45 4.14 6.84
N ALA A 394 -17.73 3.03 6.73
CA ALA A 394 -17.52 2.30 5.47
C ALA A 394 -18.80 1.63 4.97
N GLN A 395 -19.85 2.40 4.76
CA GLN A 395 -21.17 2.00 4.27
C GLN A 395 -21.54 2.90 3.10
N ALA A 396 -22.19 2.37 2.09
CA ALA A 396 -22.68 3.16 0.96
C ALA A 396 -23.60 4.30 1.42
N VAL A 397 -23.44 5.47 0.84
CA VAL A 397 -24.23 6.67 1.18
C VAL A 397 -24.86 7.25 -0.07
N ARG A 398 -26.17 7.39 -0.06
CA ARG A 398 -26.94 8.13 -1.06
C ARG A 398 -27.12 9.57 -0.61
N PHE A 399 -26.72 10.49 -1.46
CA PHE A 399 -26.90 11.92 -1.24
C PHE A 399 -28.02 12.46 -2.14
N GLY A 400 -28.94 13.23 -1.55
CA GLY A 400 -29.88 14.02 -2.33
C GLY A 400 -29.16 15.04 -3.22
N GLU A 401 -28.11 15.72 -2.67
CA GLU A 401 -27.19 16.54 -3.45
C GLU A 401 -25.74 16.40 -2.91
N LEU A 402 -24.79 16.13 -3.79
CA LEU A 402 -23.37 15.94 -3.45
C LEU A 402 -22.51 16.99 -4.14
N GLY A 403 -21.73 17.74 -3.34
CA GLY A 403 -20.68 18.60 -3.83
C GLY A 403 -19.36 17.84 -3.99
N VAL A 404 -18.75 17.95 -5.16
CA VAL A 404 -17.52 17.25 -5.55
C VAL A 404 -16.49 18.27 -6.03
N ALA A 405 -15.24 18.04 -5.70
CA ALA A 405 -14.08 18.79 -6.20
C ALA A 405 -13.01 17.79 -6.69
N PRO A 406 -12.16 18.18 -7.66
CA PRO A 406 -11.20 17.27 -8.27
C PRO A 406 -10.09 16.86 -7.30
N VAL A 407 -9.44 15.72 -7.58
CA VAL A 407 -8.11 15.45 -7.05
C VAL A 407 -7.13 16.39 -7.79
N PRO A 408 -6.30 17.17 -7.10
CA PRO A 408 -5.43 18.15 -7.76
C PRO A 408 -4.33 17.51 -8.59
N THR A 409 -3.98 16.26 -8.27
CA THR A 409 -3.04 15.45 -9.01
C THR A 409 -3.35 13.99 -8.86
N PHE A 410 -2.72 13.15 -9.67
CA PHE A 410 -2.85 11.71 -9.62
C PHE A 410 -1.54 11.07 -9.17
N PHE A 411 -1.65 10.06 -8.31
CA PHE A 411 -0.53 9.23 -7.90
C PHE A 411 -0.80 7.78 -8.31
N PRO A 412 -0.07 7.21 -9.29
CA PRO A 412 -0.28 5.83 -9.70
C PRO A 412 0.17 4.87 -8.59
N PHE A 413 -0.71 3.92 -8.24
CA PHE A 413 -0.43 2.89 -7.22
C PHE A 413 0.20 1.61 -7.81
N ASP A 414 0.54 1.61 -9.09
CA ASP A 414 1.15 0.44 -9.70
C ASP A 414 2.62 0.31 -9.31
N ALA A 415 2.91 -0.69 -8.48
CA ALA A 415 4.25 -0.99 -7.99
C ALA A 415 4.84 -2.26 -8.61
N ARG A 416 4.32 -2.75 -9.74
CA ARG A 416 4.88 -3.92 -10.43
C ARG A 416 6.25 -3.58 -11.03
N PRO A 417 7.25 -4.48 -10.90
CA PRO A 417 8.60 -4.22 -11.40
C PRO A 417 8.69 -4.07 -12.93
N ASP A 418 7.77 -4.66 -13.66
CA ASP A 418 7.70 -4.73 -15.13
C ASP A 418 6.87 -3.61 -15.76
N VAL A 419 6.14 -2.84 -14.96
CA VAL A 419 5.31 -1.73 -15.44
C VAL A 419 6.06 -0.42 -15.24
N PRO A 420 6.17 0.42 -16.29
CA PRO A 420 6.73 1.74 -16.14
C PRO A 420 5.97 2.53 -15.06
N VAL A 421 6.68 3.00 -14.04
CA VAL A 421 6.09 3.86 -13.01
C VAL A 421 5.92 5.24 -13.60
N TYR A 422 4.69 5.72 -13.67
CA TYR A 422 4.41 7.10 -14.04
C TYR A 422 4.67 8.00 -12.83
N ASP A 423 5.55 8.97 -13.01
CA ASP A 423 5.73 10.02 -12.02
C ASP A 423 4.51 10.93 -12.01
N SER A 424 3.99 11.21 -10.82
CA SER A 424 3.06 12.32 -10.65
C SER A 424 3.82 13.56 -10.19
N VAL A 425 3.40 14.69 -10.71
CA VAL A 425 3.92 16.01 -10.32
C VAL A 425 2.78 16.81 -9.72
N TRP A 426 2.91 17.19 -8.45
CA TRP A 426 1.89 17.98 -7.79
C TRP A 426 1.95 19.46 -8.25
N PRO A 427 0.79 20.07 -8.57
CA PRO A 427 0.74 21.47 -8.99
C PRO A 427 1.21 22.40 -7.88
N LYS A 428 2.35 23.07 -8.08
CA LYS A 428 2.93 23.99 -7.09
C LYS A 428 2.01 25.15 -6.72
N ASP A 429 1.21 25.61 -7.66
CA ASP A 429 0.23 26.69 -7.44
C ASP A 429 -0.90 26.26 -6.49
N VAL A 430 -1.43 25.03 -6.62
CA VAL A 430 -2.45 24.48 -5.73
C VAL A 430 -1.88 24.27 -4.33
N LEU A 431 -0.72 23.59 -4.23
CA LEU A 431 -0.09 23.35 -2.94
C LEU A 431 0.35 24.66 -2.27
N GLY A 432 0.86 25.61 -3.05
CA GLY A 432 1.20 26.94 -2.55
C GLY A 432 -0.02 27.74 -2.08
N ALA A 433 -1.17 27.64 -2.75
CA ALA A 433 -2.42 28.24 -2.30
C ALA A 433 -2.91 27.62 -0.98
N MET A 434 -2.88 26.29 -0.88
CA MET A 434 -3.22 25.58 0.35
C MET A 434 -2.26 25.96 1.50
N ARG A 435 -0.96 25.96 1.24
CA ARG A 435 0.05 26.41 2.21
C ARG A 435 -0.26 27.82 2.73
N ARG A 436 -0.49 28.79 1.84
CA ARG A 436 -0.85 30.16 2.27
C ARG A 436 -2.09 30.16 3.13
N ALA A 437 -3.17 29.49 2.71
CA ALA A 437 -4.40 29.44 3.48
C ALA A 437 -4.19 28.86 4.89
N VAL A 438 -3.38 27.82 5.03
CA VAL A 438 -3.05 27.22 6.35
C VAL A 438 -2.24 28.21 7.20
N LEU A 439 -1.16 28.77 6.64
CA LEU A 439 -0.28 29.68 7.39
C LEU A 439 -1.00 30.96 7.81
N ASP A 440 -1.81 31.55 6.95
CA ASP A 440 -2.61 32.75 7.26
C ASP A 440 -3.60 32.48 8.39
N ARG A 441 -4.24 31.30 8.41
CA ARG A 441 -5.14 30.89 9.49
C ARG A 441 -4.43 30.67 10.81
N LEU A 442 -3.25 30.06 10.78
CA LEU A 442 -2.44 29.85 11.97
C LEU A 442 -1.91 31.18 12.54
N ALA A 443 -1.45 32.07 11.66
CA ALA A 443 -1.02 33.42 12.04
C ALA A 443 -2.18 34.21 12.68
N ALA A 444 -3.38 34.14 12.12
CA ALA A 444 -4.58 34.77 12.67
C ALA A 444 -4.99 34.20 14.05
N ARG A 445 -4.55 32.98 14.38
CA ARG A 445 -4.73 32.35 15.70
C ARG A 445 -3.56 32.63 16.66
N GLY A 446 -2.60 33.47 16.27
CA GLY A 446 -1.45 33.85 17.08
C GLY A 446 -0.33 32.79 17.15
N VAL A 447 -0.34 31.82 16.24
CA VAL A 447 0.75 30.83 16.15
C VAL A 447 2.01 31.53 15.65
N ASP A 448 3.14 31.35 16.36
CA ASP A 448 4.43 31.89 15.92
C ASP A 448 4.99 31.07 14.76
N LEU A 449 5.06 31.71 13.61
CA LEU A 449 5.54 31.15 12.35
C LEU A 449 6.90 31.74 11.93
N ARG A 450 7.67 32.34 12.86
CA ARG A 450 8.98 32.89 12.51
C ARG A 450 9.99 31.77 12.27
N SER A 451 10.83 31.93 11.24
CA SER A 451 12.02 31.09 11.10
C SER A 451 12.96 31.34 12.30
N THR A 452 13.42 30.27 12.92
CA THR A 452 14.30 30.34 14.10
C THR A 452 15.66 29.70 13.84
N GLY A 453 15.97 29.35 12.61
CA GLY A 453 17.24 28.71 12.24
C GLY A 453 17.35 27.24 12.71
N ARG A 454 16.23 26.62 13.09
CA ARG A 454 16.23 25.25 13.62
C ARG A 454 16.72 24.25 12.60
N ARG A 455 17.45 23.25 13.08
CA ARG A 455 17.90 22.10 12.29
C ARG A 455 17.23 20.85 12.89
N ILE A 456 16.43 20.15 12.11
CA ILE A 456 15.65 19.01 12.60
C ILE A 456 15.97 17.73 11.84
N VAL A 457 16.01 16.61 12.55
CA VAL A 457 16.05 15.27 11.95
C VAL A 457 14.75 14.53 12.27
N LEU A 458 14.06 14.08 11.21
CA LEU A 458 12.79 13.37 11.33
C LEU A 458 13.07 11.90 11.60
N SER A 459 12.76 11.43 12.81
CA SER A 459 12.92 10.03 13.18
C SER A 459 11.71 9.21 12.75
N ARG A 460 11.99 7.97 12.32
CA ARG A 460 10.98 6.94 12.02
C ARG A 460 11.03 5.77 12.99
N LYS A 461 11.56 5.99 14.19
CA LYS A 461 11.63 4.95 15.22
C LYS A 461 10.22 4.47 15.56
N GLY A 462 9.98 3.16 15.40
CA GLY A 462 8.66 2.55 15.63
C GLY A 462 7.89 2.18 14.36
N PHE A 463 8.35 2.60 13.17
CA PHE A 463 7.80 2.14 11.90
C PHE A 463 8.59 0.94 11.37
N THR A 464 7.91 -0.04 10.78
CA THR A 464 8.51 -1.31 10.36
C THR A 464 8.91 -1.36 8.88
N GLN A 465 8.40 -0.45 8.06
CA GLN A 465 8.68 -0.41 6.62
C GLN A 465 9.56 0.77 6.26
N ARG A 466 10.46 0.59 5.29
CA ARG A 466 11.41 1.63 4.83
C ARG A 466 12.20 2.25 5.99
N GLN A 467 12.66 1.38 6.91
CA GLN A 467 13.47 1.84 8.03
C GLN A 467 14.88 2.24 7.56
N LEU A 468 15.35 3.35 8.04
CA LEU A 468 16.77 3.68 8.06
C LEU A 468 17.38 2.91 9.23
N VAL A 469 17.95 1.73 8.97
CA VAL A 469 18.37 0.77 10.01
C VAL A 469 19.44 1.37 10.94
N ASN A 470 20.31 2.18 10.38
CA ASN A 470 21.34 2.88 11.16
C ASN A 470 20.97 4.34 11.52
N GLU A 471 19.68 4.63 11.74
CA GLU A 471 19.19 5.96 12.10
C GLU A 471 19.93 6.56 13.30
N ALA A 472 20.25 5.74 14.30
CA ALA A 472 20.98 6.19 15.49
C ALA A 472 22.39 6.73 15.17
N GLU A 473 23.09 6.12 14.22
CA GLU A 473 24.41 6.59 13.76
C GLU A 473 24.29 7.94 13.04
N ILE A 474 23.24 8.11 12.22
CA ILE A 474 22.96 9.37 11.55
C ILE A 474 22.66 10.47 12.58
N ILE A 475 21.77 10.20 13.55
CA ILE A 475 21.44 11.14 14.61
C ILE A 475 22.69 11.56 15.40
N ASN A 476 23.56 10.61 15.78
CA ASN A 476 24.82 10.90 16.47
C ASN A 476 25.75 11.77 15.64
N ALA A 477 25.85 11.50 14.32
CA ALA A 477 26.65 12.33 13.42
C ALA A 477 26.11 13.76 13.29
N LEU A 478 24.79 13.93 13.33
CA LEU A 478 24.10 15.22 13.22
C LEU A 478 24.13 16.03 14.52
N ALA A 479 24.33 15.39 15.68
CA ALA A 479 24.30 16.05 16.99
C ALA A 479 25.24 17.28 17.09
N ARG A 480 26.47 17.16 16.55
CA ARG A 480 27.46 18.26 16.51
C ARG A 480 27.07 19.42 15.61
N TYR A 481 26.08 19.22 14.73
CA TYR A 481 25.54 20.26 13.85
C TYR A 481 24.30 20.93 14.44
N GLY A 482 23.96 20.63 15.70
CA GLY A 482 22.83 21.23 16.41
C GLY A 482 21.46 20.74 15.93
N PHE A 483 21.37 19.52 15.40
CA PHE A 483 20.08 18.95 15.00
C PHE A 483 19.28 18.43 16.19
N GLU A 484 18.00 18.74 16.18
CA GLU A 484 16.99 18.23 17.12
C GLU A 484 16.29 17.00 16.52
N VAL A 485 16.10 15.95 17.32
CA VAL A 485 15.36 14.75 16.89
C VAL A 485 13.86 14.99 17.06
N VAL A 486 13.11 14.83 15.98
CA VAL A 486 11.67 15.06 15.96
C VAL A 486 10.92 13.78 15.61
N TYR A 487 9.83 13.53 16.32
CA TYR A 487 8.86 12.47 16.10
C TYR A 487 7.53 13.10 15.66
N PRO A 488 7.30 13.33 14.36
CA PRO A 488 6.14 14.09 13.89
C PRO A 488 4.79 13.52 14.33
N GLU A 489 4.70 12.20 14.47
CA GLU A 489 3.48 11.49 14.90
C GLU A 489 3.06 11.80 16.36
N LYS A 490 3.94 12.41 17.15
CA LYS A 490 3.65 12.82 18.53
C LYS A 490 3.16 14.25 18.66
N LEU A 491 3.17 15.01 17.56
CA LEU A 491 2.81 16.41 17.51
C LEU A 491 1.40 16.59 16.95
N SER A 492 0.67 17.57 17.47
CA SER A 492 -0.57 18.04 16.83
C SER A 492 -0.27 18.63 15.45
N PHE A 493 -1.29 18.76 14.60
CA PHE A 493 -1.14 19.37 13.28
C PHE A 493 -0.50 20.76 13.36
N VAL A 494 -0.97 21.61 14.30
CA VAL A 494 -0.46 22.97 14.46
C VAL A 494 1.02 22.98 14.86
N GLU A 495 1.41 22.14 15.81
CA GLU A 495 2.82 22.00 16.23
C GLU A 495 3.70 21.52 15.09
N GLN A 496 3.22 20.55 14.29
CA GLN A 496 3.96 20.11 13.09
C GLN A 496 4.21 21.27 12.15
N ILE A 497 3.19 22.04 11.79
CA ILE A 497 3.32 23.14 10.84
C ILE A 497 4.26 24.22 11.37
N ALA A 498 4.12 24.64 12.63
CA ALA A 498 5.00 25.63 13.25
C ALA A 498 6.46 25.14 13.25
N LEU A 499 6.69 23.88 13.57
CA LEU A 499 8.01 23.26 13.57
C LEU A 499 8.65 23.27 12.17
N TYR A 500 7.93 22.76 11.16
CA TYR A 500 8.46 22.71 9.78
C TYR A 500 8.68 24.12 9.23
N HIS A 501 7.81 25.08 9.56
CA HIS A 501 7.96 26.46 9.12
C HIS A 501 9.16 27.16 9.76
N SER A 502 9.46 26.85 11.02
CA SER A 502 10.61 27.42 11.75
C SER A 502 11.96 26.80 11.37
N ALA A 503 11.96 25.62 10.73
CA ALA A 503 13.17 24.88 10.41
C ALA A 503 13.85 25.41 9.13
N ASP A 504 15.17 25.66 9.21
CA ASP A 504 16.00 26.01 8.08
C ASP A 504 16.64 24.77 7.44
N VAL A 505 16.82 23.69 8.20
CA VAL A 505 17.37 22.43 7.69
C VAL A 505 16.55 21.24 8.20
N ILE A 506 16.15 20.38 7.28
CA ILE A 506 15.40 19.16 7.59
C ILE A 506 16.13 17.95 7.00
N VAL A 507 16.45 16.98 7.84
CA VAL A 507 17.02 15.69 7.41
C VAL A 507 16.03 14.58 7.77
N GLY A 508 15.79 13.63 6.88
CA GLY A 508 14.94 12.48 7.21
C GLY A 508 14.66 11.55 6.04
N SER A 509 14.11 10.38 6.34
CA SER A 509 13.67 9.44 5.31
C SER A 509 12.51 9.99 4.50
N ALA A 510 12.52 9.78 3.19
CA ALA A 510 11.39 10.09 2.31
C ALA A 510 10.16 9.27 2.72
N SER A 511 9.20 9.92 3.35
CA SER A 511 8.02 9.31 3.98
C SER A 511 6.85 10.29 4.01
N SER A 512 5.69 9.85 4.51
CA SER A 512 4.53 10.74 4.70
C SER A 512 4.81 11.94 5.60
N ALA A 513 5.77 11.85 6.55
CA ALA A 513 6.19 13.00 7.36
C ALA A 513 6.84 14.11 6.52
N MET A 514 7.54 13.76 5.41
CA MET A 514 8.10 14.75 4.48
C MET A 514 7.03 15.59 3.78
N THR A 515 5.77 15.16 3.78
CA THR A 515 4.69 15.93 3.15
C THR A 515 4.52 17.30 3.82
N ASN A 516 4.82 17.41 5.11
CA ASN A 516 4.77 18.70 5.82
C ASN A 516 5.83 19.71 5.35
N THR A 517 6.80 19.32 4.53
CA THR A 517 7.76 20.27 3.94
C THR A 517 7.08 21.30 3.02
N ILE A 518 5.85 21.05 2.59
CA ILE A 518 5.04 22.07 1.90
C ILE A 518 4.81 23.33 2.76
N PHE A 519 4.92 23.22 4.09
CA PHE A 519 4.77 24.32 5.04
C PHE A 519 6.10 24.96 5.44
N CYS A 520 7.23 24.50 4.95
CA CYS A 520 8.54 25.08 5.24
C CYS A 520 8.61 26.56 4.83
N ASN A 521 9.54 27.29 5.43
CA ASN A 521 9.93 28.58 4.89
C ASN A 521 10.68 28.40 3.55
N ASP A 522 10.77 29.46 2.76
CA ASP A 522 11.36 29.44 1.41
C ASP A 522 12.89 29.27 1.39
N LYS A 523 13.55 29.41 2.54
CA LYS A 523 15.00 29.23 2.69
C LYS A 523 15.37 27.80 3.14
N ALA A 524 14.38 26.98 3.50
CA ALA A 524 14.62 25.66 4.05
C ALA A 524 15.40 24.76 3.06
N ARG A 525 16.32 23.98 3.62
CA ARG A 525 17.09 22.96 2.92
C ARG A 525 16.65 21.59 3.41
N VAL A 526 16.21 20.74 2.51
CA VAL A 526 15.74 19.39 2.82
C VAL A 526 16.76 18.38 2.31
N VAL A 527 17.28 17.53 3.19
CA VAL A 527 18.11 16.38 2.82
C VAL A 527 17.26 15.13 3.01
N ALA A 528 16.78 14.59 1.90
CA ALA A 528 15.90 13.44 1.89
C ALA A 528 16.70 12.14 1.71
N LEU A 529 16.61 11.25 2.70
CA LEU A 529 17.24 9.93 2.69
C LEU A 529 16.26 8.92 2.09
N ILE A 530 16.74 8.11 1.16
CA ILE A 530 15.91 7.11 0.45
C ILE A 530 16.74 5.86 0.15
N HIS A 531 16.10 4.69 0.10
CA HIS A 531 16.73 3.49 -0.43
C HIS A 531 17.02 3.65 -1.94
N GLU A 532 17.87 2.80 -2.48
CA GLU A 532 18.37 2.87 -3.86
C GLU A 532 17.34 2.57 -4.96
N ASN A 533 16.06 2.38 -4.63
CA ASN A 533 15.01 2.10 -5.59
C ASN A 533 14.81 3.27 -6.56
N ARG A 534 15.07 3.01 -7.84
CA ARG A 534 14.99 3.99 -8.92
C ARG A 534 13.54 4.32 -9.31
N SER A 535 12.57 3.49 -8.89
CA SER A 535 11.14 3.68 -9.15
C SER A 535 10.46 4.64 -8.15
N PHE A 536 11.21 5.23 -7.19
CA PHE A 536 10.66 6.23 -6.30
C PHE A 536 10.27 7.50 -7.07
N ASN A 537 9.12 8.06 -6.76
CA ASN A 537 8.63 9.29 -7.41
C ASN A 537 9.40 10.55 -6.96
N PHE A 538 10.64 10.67 -7.42
CA PHE A 538 11.50 11.82 -7.11
C PHE A 538 10.92 13.13 -7.64
N ARG A 539 10.27 13.12 -8.83
CA ARG A 539 9.66 14.32 -9.43
C ARG A 539 8.52 14.84 -8.58
N GLY A 540 7.63 13.95 -8.14
CA GLY A 540 6.53 14.30 -7.25
C GLY A 540 7.01 14.89 -5.94
N TYR A 541 7.92 14.22 -5.26
CA TYR A 541 8.48 14.71 -3.99
C TYR A 541 9.22 16.05 -4.15
N THR A 542 9.97 16.22 -5.23
CA THR A 542 10.66 17.50 -5.51
C THR A 542 9.66 18.62 -5.78
N SER A 543 8.61 18.35 -6.55
CA SER A 543 7.54 19.33 -6.80
C SER A 543 6.81 19.72 -5.51
N MET A 544 6.49 18.74 -4.68
CA MET A 544 5.85 18.92 -3.38
C MET A 544 6.70 19.80 -2.45
N ILE A 545 7.96 19.44 -2.23
CA ILE A 545 8.89 20.19 -1.37
C ILE A 545 9.09 21.61 -1.93
N GLY A 546 9.33 21.71 -3.23
CA GLY A 546 9.53 22.99 -3.91
C GLY A 546 8.29 23.91 -3.97
N SER A 547 7.10 23.41 -3.56
CA SER A 547 5.90 24.27 -3.46
C SER A 547 5.99 25.31 -2.35
N SER A 548 6.84 25.09 -1.33
CA SER A 548 7.17 26.06 -0.29
C SER A 548 8.31 27.03 -0.68
N GLY A 549 9.02 26.77 -1.76
CA GLY A 549 10.30 27.43 -2.10
C GLY A 549 11.52 26.68 -1.59
N ALA A 550 11.35 25.68 -0.72
CA ALA A 550 12.44 24.87 -0.18
C ALA A 550 13.15 24.06 -1.28
N GLN A 551 14.44 23.80 -1.06
CA GLN A 551 15.27 22.97 -1.94
C GLN A 551 15.47 21.59 -1.35
N VAL A 552 15.51 20.55 -2.20
CA VAL A 552 15.76 19.18 -1.76
C VAL A 552 16.98 18.58 -2.41
N LEU A 553 17.79 17.90 -1.59
CA LEU A 553 18.90 17.06 -2.00
C LEU A 553 18.61 15.62 -1.60
N TYR A 554 18.67 14.68 -2.54
CA TYR A 554 18.47 13.26 -2.27
C TYR A 554 19.80 12.55 -2.00
N ILE A 555 19.81 11.74 -0.95
CA ILE A 555 20.90 10.81 -0.62
C ILE A 555 20.35 9.41 -0.69
N ARG A 556 20.91 8.59 -1.58
CA ARG A 556 20.51 7.19 -1.75
C ARG A 556 21.36 6.30 -0.86
N GLY A 557 20.68 5.51 -0.06
CA GLY A 557 21.29 4.49 0.78
C GLY A 557 21.24 3.12 0.11
N THR A 558 21.90 2.16 0.74
CA THR A 558 21.97 0.77 0.29
C THR A 558 20.85 -0.05 0.93
N THR A 559 20.12 -0.81 0.13
CA THR A 559 19.07 -1.72 0.61
C THR A 559 19.66 -2.82 1.47
N VAL A 560 18.99 -3.16 2.57
CA VAL A 560 19.41 -4.27 3.43
C VAL A 560 19.10 -5.60 2.72
N PRO A 561 20.12 -6.46 2.49
CA PRO A 561 19.93 -7.71 1.77
C PRO A 561 19.13 -8.73 2.62
N GLY A 562 18.40 -9.61 1.94
CA GLY A 562 17.75 -10.78 2.55
C GLY A 562 16.34 -10.52 3.10
N GLU A 563 15.83 -9.31 3.07
CA GLU A 563 14.44 -9.02 3.42
C GLU A 563 13.50 -9.39 2.25
N LYS A 564 12.56 -10.32 2.49
CA LYS A 564 11.50 -10.67 1.54
C LYS A 564 10.37 -9.62 1.60
N THR A 565 10.68 -8.38 1.29
CA THR A 565 9.70 -7.29 1.22
C THR A 565 9.65 -6.74 -0.21
N HIS A 566 8.50 -6.17 -0.57
CA HIS A 566 8.41 -5.45 -1.86
C HIS A 566 9.54 -4.40 -1.92
N PRO A 567 10.28 -4.27 -3.05
CA PRO A 567 11.42 -3.35 -3.16
C PRO A 567 11.12 -1.90 -2.72
N PHE A 568 9.88 -1.45 -2.91
CA PHE A 568 9.43 -0.13 -2.46
C PHE A 568 9.39 0.03 -0.93
N HIS A 569 9.27 -1.08 -0.19
CA HIS A 569 9.20 -1.10 1.28
C HIS A 569 10.49 -1.55 1.96
N ALA A 570 11.54 -1.77 1.17
CA ALA A 570 12.81 -2.27 1.67
C ALA A 570 13.43 -1.33 2.72
N ASN A 571 14.02 -1.92 3.75
CA ASN A 571 14.83 -1.23 4.73
C ASN A 571 16.22 -0.91 4.13
N TYR A 572 16.87 0.11 4.64
CA TYR A 572 18.12 0.59 4.04
C TYR A 572 19.05 1.22 5.08
N THR A 573 20.29 1.43 4.70
CA THR A 573 21.31 2.17 5.45
C THR A 573 21.85 3.32 4.61
N VAL A 574 22.29 4.39 5.28
CA VAL A 574 23.01 5.51 4.66
C VAL A 574 24.29 5.74 5.47
N ALA A 575 25.43 5.85 4.82
CA ALA A 575 26.67 6.16 5.53
C ALA A 575 26.58 7.56 6.16
N PRO A 576 26.90 7.74 7.45
CA PRO A 576 26.87 9.07 8.10
C PRO A 576 27.67 10.13 7.32
N GLN A 577 28.80 9.74 6.73
CA GLN A 577 29.64 10.64 5.92
C GLN A 577 28.92 11.15 4.66
N GLN A 578 28.02 10.36 4.07
CA GLN A 578 27.19 10.85 2.94
C GLN A 578 26.23 11.95 3.40
N VAL A 579 25.62 11.79 4.59
CA VAL A 579 24.74 12.82 5.15
C VAL A 579 25.51 14.10 5.43
N LEU A 580 26.70 14.00 6.01
CA LEU A 580 27.55 15.17 6.29
C LEU A 580 27.98 15.88 5.00
N ARG A 581 28.42 15.15 3.97
CA ARG A 581 28.69 15.72 2.64
C ARG A 581 27.44 16.38 2.02
N GLY A 582 26.27 15.76 2.25
CA GLY A 582 24.99 16.34 1.82
C GLY A 582 24.71 17.68 2.49
N LEU A 583 24.97 17.83 3.77
CA LEU A 583 24.87 19.08 4.49
C LEU A 583 25.81 20.14 3.95
N GLU A 584 27.09 19.81 3.74
CA GLU A 584 28.09 20.68 3.12
C GLU A 584 27.63 21.14 1.72
N ARG A 585 27.07 20.21 0.90
CA ARG A 585 26.56 20.52 -0.44
C ARG A 585 25.43 21.54 -0.43
N VAL A 586 24.61 21.56 0.62
CA VAL A 586 23.54 22.55 0.80
C VAL A 586 23.96 23.76 1.65
N GLY A 587 25.27 23.90 1.91
CA GLY A 587 25.85 25.06 2.59
C GLY A 587 25.72 25.05 4.11
N ILE A 588 25.59 23.88 4.74
CA ILE A 588 25.44 23.73 6.18
C ILE A 588 26.74 23.16 6.78
N GLY A 589 27.43 23.96 7.53
CA GLY A 589 28.57 23.55 8.35
C GLY A 589 28.20 23.18 9.79
N PRO A 590 29.19 22.61 10.56
CA PRO A 590 29.01 22.30 11.98
C PRO A 590 28.77 23.53 12.86
#